data_44ba3510f966df19e9375ebf1bf26bd3
#
_entry.id   44ba3510f966df19e9375ebf1bf26bd3
#
_cell.length_a   1.000
_cell.length_b   1.000
_cell.length_c   1.000
_cell.angle_alpha   90.00
_cell.angle_beta   90.00
_cell.angle_gamma   90.00
#
_symmetry.space_group_name_H-M   'P 1'
#
loop_
_entity.id
_entity.type
_entity.pdbx_description
1 polymer ?
#
loop_
_entity_poly.entity_id
_entity_poly.type
_entity_poly.pdbx_seq_one_letter_code
_entity_poly.pdbx_strand_id
1 'polypeptide(L)'
;MQGILEQAFANFVDACRHLRAPIWRIEPTGHAVGVTDSPAVRAFAECPKVIEQVADMVRRLGEVSDRTAAVTLVPGLQVLCFREVLRRRRFAWIATVVPVGEGPDESTLTQISSLSAEQAGAFLDDLHVAAVADSAQLEARANFMAELHDRCVGYLSDEHTIGEFADQLTASYEYLTMYHRIGKLMGNISEPGEFIEQVLRELLETSQFGWVSFLRLRDEHQCFERAQLPSFSTLFDQSRFHAEQIEQATRAISESAACYSPDPVIIGCSAGIPPEVGPEIVAVGLCDEDRCMGLIALGARSGKEWAVSSHDTLPVQAVAACVAAYLRIIRLYQLERDSFLGTLGAFSTALDAKDSYTQGHSERVAELARKIAQAAHLDPRTVQTVYVAGLVHDVGKIGVPEALLRGGTKLSDADFELIKKHPEIGNRILERVPLLEDALPGVLHHHERWDGAGYPSGLSGSEIPLMARIIAIADSFDAMSSTRTYRAGMDRATVLEEIRSNAGKQFDPDLVDVFLTLDLAWYDRMLESSESQQNQSRAA
;
A
#
# COMPACT_ATOMS: atom_id res chain seq x y z
N MET A 1 -33.44 -7.48 3.05
CA MET A 1 -34.75 -6.97 3.46
C MET A 1 -35.89 -7.99 3.25
N GLN A 2 -36.07 -8.57 2.05
CA GLN A 2 -37.10 -9.59 1.81
C GLN A 2 -36.89 -10.83 2.68
N GLY A 3 -35.66 -11.31 2.83
CA GLY A 3 -35.33 -12.44 3.70
C GLY A 3 -35.63 -12.20 5.19
N ILE A 4 -35.46 -10.96 5.69
CA ILE A 4 -35.83 -10.61 7.07
C ILE A 4 -37.35 -10.76 7.27
N LEU A 5 -38.17 -10.30 6.33
CA LEU A 5 -39.63 -10.41 6.41
C LEU A 5 -40.11 -11.85 6.29
N GLU A 6 -39.48 -12.66 5.45
CA GLU A 6 -39.78 -14.09 5.34
C GLU A 6 -39.47 -14.84 6.64
N GLN A 7 -38.34 -14.56 7.25
CA GLN A 7 -37.97 -15.17 8.53
C GLN A 7 -38.81 -14.63 9.68
N ALA A 8 -39.16 -13.34 9.69
CA ALA A 8 -40.06 -12.75 10.68
C ALA A 8 -41.45 -13.36 10.60
N PHE A 9 -41.96 -13.58 9.39
CA PHE A 9 -43.23 -14.26 9.19
C PHE A 9 -43.18 -15.70 9.70
N ALA A 10 -42.11 -16.45 9.42
CA ALA A 10 -41.93 -17.79 9.93
C ALA A 10 -41.91 -17.84 11.47
N ASN A 11 -41.15 -16.94 12.12
CA ASN A 11 -41.09 -16.83 13.58
C ASN A 11 -42.45 -16.43 14.18
N PHE A 12 -43.19 -15.54 13.52
CA PHE A 12 -44.52 -15.14 13.91
C PHE A 12 -45.53 -16.32 13.84
N VAL A 13 -45.49 -17.08 12.73
CA VAL A 13 -46.33 -18.27 12.57
C VAL A 13 -46.05 -19.30 13.68
N ASP A 14 -44.76 -19.52 13.99
CA ASP A 14 -44.34 -20.41 15.06
C ASP A 14 -44.88 -19.97 16.43
N ALA A 15 -44.79 -18.67 16.73
CA ALA A 15 -45.35 -18.09 17.95
C ALA A 15 -46.88 -18.21 18.03
N CYS A 16 -47.57 -18.28 16.88
CA CYS A 16 -49.02 -18.39 16.79
C CYS A 16 -49.54 -19.84 16.67
N ARG A 17 -48.69 -20.87 16.73
CA ARG A 17 -49.08 -22.29 16.58
C ARG A 17 -50.22 -22.73 17.47
N HIS A 18 -50.31 -22.20 18.68
CA HIS A 18 -51.36 -22.50 19.66
C HIS A 18 -52.77 -22.10 19.19
N LEU A 19 -52.87 -21.19 18.21
CA LEU A 19 -54.16 -20.74 17.68
C LEU A 19 -54.83 -21.76 16.76
N ARG A 20 -54.08 -22.74 16.25
CA ARG A 20 -54.54 -23.75 15.27
C ARG A 20 -55.34 -23.17 14.10
N ALA A 21 -55.16 -21.89 13.79
CA ALA A 21 -55.83 -21.19 12.72
C ALA A 21 -54.87 -21.01 11.52
N PRO A 22 -55.37 -20.96 10.28
CA PRO A 22 -54.51 -20.66 9.13
C PRO A 22 -54.03 -19.23 9.19
N ILE A 23 -52.74 -19.00 8.82
CA ILE A 23 -52.16 -17.69 8.71
C ILE A 23 -51.68 -17.51 7.27
N TRP A 24 -52.13 -16.46 6.61
CA TRP A 24 -51.73 -16.12 5.26
C TRP A 24 -50.87 -14.84 5.26
N ARG A 25 -49.87 -14.86 4.43
CA ARG A 25 -49.15 -13.63 4.00
C ARG A 25 -49.61 -13.31 2.59
N ILE A 26 -50.21 -12.14 2.42
CA ILE A 26 -50.82 -11.70 1.16
C ILE A 26 -50.05 -10.52 0.62
N GLU A 27 -49.41 -10.72 -0.50
CA GLU A 27 -48.64 -9.67 -1.17
C GLU A 27 -49.54 -8.66 -1.89
N PRO A 28 -49.05 -7.43 -2.17
CA PRO A 28 -49.81 -6.43 -2.92
C PRO A 28 -50.24 -6.91 -4.32
N THR A 29 -49.51 -7.86 -4.89
CA THR A 29 -49.83 -8.52 -6.17
C THR A 29 -51.03 -9.44 -6.10
N GLY A 30 -51.50 -9.78 -4.89
CA GLY A 30 -52.58 -10.75 -4.62
C GLY A 30 -52.10 -12.17 -4.44
N HIS A 31 -50.78 -12.43 -4.50
CA HIS A 31 -50.24 -13.74 -4.15
C HIS A 31 -50.37 -13.97 -2.64
N ALA A 32 -50.94 -15.08 -2.25
CA ALA A 32 -51.13 -15.46 -0.83
C ALA A 32 -50.45 -16.79 -0.54
N VAL A 33 -49.68 -16.85 0.55
CA VAL A 33 -49.04 -18.06 1.06
C VAL A 33 -49.67 -18.36 2.42
N GLY A 34 -50.35 -19.52 2.54
CA GLY A 34 -50.93 -19.98 3.78
C GLY A 34 -50.01 -20.95 4.51
N VAL A 35 -49.87 -20.80 5.82
CA VAL A 35 -49.07 -21.67 6.69
C VAL A 35 -49.91 -22.13 7.86
N THR A 36 -49.90 -23.44 8.16
CA THR A 36 -50.53 -24.04 9.32
C THR A 36 -49.98 -25.45 9.60
N ASP A 37 -50.00 -25.86 10.83
CA ASP A 37 -49.51 -27.19 11.26
C ASP A 37 -50.61 -28.25 11.25
N SER A 38 -51.92 -27.86 11.33
CA SER A 38 -53.05 -28.80 11.32
C SER A 38 -53.39 -29.26 9.91
N PRO A 39 -53.48 -30.55 9.65
CA PRO A 39 -53.88 -31.08 8.33
C PRO A 39 -55.29 -30.63 7.89
N ALA A 40 -56.24 -30.51 8.81
CA ALA A 40 -57.58 -30.03 8.49
C ALA A 40 -57.60 -28.54 8.16
N VAL A 41 -56.89 -27.76 8.95
CA VAL A 41 -56.70 -26.31 8.71
C VAL A 41 -55.90 -26.06 7.42
N ARG A 42 -54.95 -26.93 7.08
CA ARG A 42 -54.18 -26.84 5.83
C ARG A 42 -55.06 -26.98 4.61
N ALA A 43 -55.94 -27.95 4.59
CA ALA A 43 -56.88 -28.15 3.48
C ALA A 43 -57.76 -26.91 3.23
N PHE A 44 -58.17 -26.22 4.29
CA PHE A 44 -58.88 -24.93 4.19
C PHE A 44 -57.95 -23.81 3.72
N ALA A 45 -56.76 -23.69 4.29
CA ALA A 45 -55.78 -22.64 3.97
C ALA A 45 -55.28 -22.68 2.52
N GLU A 46 -55.16 -23.86 1.94
CA GLU A 46 -54.71 -24.11 0.58
C GLU A 46 -55.84 -24.11 -0.45
N CYS A 47 -57.10 -23.98 0.00
CA CYS A 47 -58.26 -23.96 -0.91
C CYS A 47 -58.24 -22.70 -1.78
N PRO A 48 -58.16 -22.80 -3.12
CA PRO A 48 -58.06 -21.64 -4.02
C PRO A 48 -59.21 -20.65 -3.86
N LYS A 49 -60.43 -21.12 -3.62
CA LYS A 49 -61.59 -20.24 -3.41
C LYS A 49 -61.47 -19.41 -2.13
N VAL A 50 -60.98 -20.01 -1.06
CA VAL A 50 -60.74 -19.34 0.23
C VAL A 50 -59.64 -18.32 0.06
N ILE A 51 -58.52 -18.69 -0.55
CA ILE A 51 -57.38 -17.79 -0.81
C ILE A 51 -57.84 -16.60 -1.63
N GLU A 52 -58.59 -16.81 -2.71
CA GLU A 52 -59.08 -15.73 -3.58
C GLU A 52 -60.00 -14.78 -2.81
N GLN A 53 -60.95 -15.31 -2.01
CA GLN A 53 -61.83 -14.50 -1.20
C GLN A 53 -61.07 -13.68 -0.15
N VAL A 54 -60.18 -14.30 0.60
CA VAL A 54 -59.37 -13.60 1.61
C VAL A 54 -58.49 -12.54 0.95
N ALA A 55 -57.83 -12.84 -0.17
CA ALA A 55 -57.01 -11.90 -0.89
C ALA A 55 -57.82 -10.71 -1.45
N ASP A 56 -59.04 -10.96 -1.95
CA ASP A 56 -59.93 -9.92 -2.43
C ASP A 56 -60.45 -8.99 -1.30
N MET A 57 -60.81 -9.61 -0.16
CA MET A 57 -61.21 -8.85 1.04
C MET A 57 -60.06 -7.96 1.53
N VAL A 58 -58.85 -8.49 1.60
CA VAL A 58 -57.63 -7.73 2.02
C VAL A 58 -57.28 -6.63 1.04
N ARG A 59 -57.43 -6.85 -0.28
CA ARG A 59 -57.23 -5.83 -1.29
C ARG A 59 -58.18 -4.64 -1.13
N ARG A 60 -59.45 -4.89 -0.83
CA ARG A 60 -60.45 -3.84 -0.57
C ARG A 60 -60.12 -3.03 0.69
N LEU A 61 -59.44 -3.61 1.68
CA LEU A 61 -58.97 -2.92 2.88
C LEU A 61 -57.74 -2.04 2.60
N GLY A 62 -57.05 -2.26 1.48
CA GLY A 62 -55.84 -1.51 1.12
C GLY A 62 -56.06 -0.01 1.06
N GLU A 63 -57.30 0.47 0.88
CA GLU A 63 -57.68 1.90 0.83
C GLU A 63 -58.01 2.48 2.23
N VAL A 64 -58.15 1.63 3.26
CA VAL A 64 -58.48 2.06 4.63
C VAL A 64 -57.22 2.35 5.43
N SER A 65 -57.24 3.40 6.26
CA SER A 65 -56.07 3.91 6.99
C SER A 65 -55.65 3.04 8.20
N ASP A 66 -56.49 2.14 8.66
CA ASP A 66 -56.27 1.37 9.90
C ASP A 66 -55.21 0.29 9.73
N ARG A 67 -54.42 0.07 10.79
CA ARG A 67 -53.34 -0.89 10.84
C ARG A 67 -53.86 -2.34 10.88
N THR A 68 -54.97 -2.54 11.55
CA THR A 68 -55.66 -3.82 11.72
C THR A 68 -57.07 -3.71 11.20
N ALA A 69 -57.62 -4.80 10.69
CA ALA A 69 -58.99 -4.86 10.25
C ALA A 69 -59.55 -6.26 10.51
N ALA A 70 -60.86 -6.31 10.73
CA ALA A 70 -61.64 -7.57 10.80
C ALA A 70 -62.74 -7.51 9.77
N VAL A 71 -62.91 -8.54 8.95
CA VAL A 71 -63.90 -8.60 7.90
C VAL A 71 -64.61 -9.95 7.96
N THR A 72 -65.93 -9.94 7.92
CA THR A 72 -66.73 -11.19 7.96
C THR A 72 -66.55 -11.97 6.66
N LEU A 73 -65.99 -13.18 6.75
CA LEU A 73 -65.88 -14.12 5.65
C LEU A 73 -67.23 -14.82 5.40
N VAL A 74 -67.79 -15.34 6.46
CA VAL A 74 -69.16 -15.89 6.54
C VAL A 74 -69.70 -15.63 7.93
N PRO A 75 -71.06 -15.77 8.15
CA PRO A 75 -71.60 -15.66 9.50
C PRO A 75 -70.88 -16.58 10.50
N GLY A 76 -70.43 -16.03 11.61
CA GLY A 76 -69.64 -16.73 12.62
C GLY A 76 -68.13 -16.89 12.34
N LEU A 77 -67.62 -16.48 11.17
CA LEU A 77 -66.19 -16.54 10.85
C LEU A 77 -65.68 -15.21 10.29
N GLN A 78 -64.72 -14.63 10.96
CA GLN A 78 -64.10 -13.40 10.51
C GLN A 78 -62.66 -13.59 10.11
N VAL A 79 -62.20 -12.79 9.14
CA VAL A 79 -60.80 -12.64 8.76
C VAL A 79 -60.22 -11.47 9.54
N LEU A 80 -59.28 -11.78 10.39
CA LEU A 80 -58.42 -10.77 11.01
C LEU A 80 -57.24 -10.52 10.10
N CYS A 81 -56.96 -9.28 9.84
CA CYS A 81 -55.77 -8.92 9.06
C CYS A 81 -55.08 -7.69 9.62
N PHE A 82 -53.77 -7.63 9.43
CA PHE A 82 -52.94 -6.45 9.76
C PHE A 82 -51.87 -6.27 8.71
N ARG A 83 -51.37 -5.04 8.62
CA ARG A 83 -50.32 -4.67 7.65
C ARG A 83 -48.95 -5.02 8.18
N GLU A 84 -48.19 -5.74 7.39
CA GLU A 84 -46.75 -5.91 7.57
C GLU A 84 -46.05 -4.62 7.17
N VAL A 85 -45.25 -4.02 8.07
CA VAL A 85 -44.56 -2.73 7.84
C VAL A 85 -43.10 -2.86 8.26
N LEU A 86 -42.18 -2.51 7.35
CA LEU A 86 -40.78 -2.37 7.68
C LEU A 86 -40.32 -0.92 7.34
N ARG A 87 -39.81 -0.18 8.34
CA ARG A 87 -39.31 1.19 8.19
C ARG A 87 -40.28 2.10 7.39
N ARG A 88 -41.59 2.08 7.73
CA ARG A 88 -42.67 2.86 7.10
C ARG A 88 -43.06 2.45 5.67
N ARG A 89 -42.56 1.33 5.15
CA ARG A 89 -43.00 0.77 3.86
C ARG A 89 -43.98 -0.36 4.10
N ARG A 90 -45.03 -0.46 3.27
CA ARG A 90 -46.00 -1.56 3.27
C ARG A 90 -45.49 -2.66 2.36
N PHE A 91 -45.42 -3.89 2.85
CA PHE A 91 -44.93 -5.02 2.06
C PHE A 91 -46.01 -6.08 1.79
N ALA A 92 -46.82 -6.39 2.78
CA ALA A 92 -47.84 -7.40 2.68
C ALA A 92 -48.95 -7.17 3.72
N TRP A 93 -49.95 -8.03 3.69
CA TRP A 93 -50.92 -8.19 4.74
C TRP A 93 -50.76 -9.58 5.35
N ILE A 94 -50.85 -9.66 6.67
CA ILE A 94 -51.00 -10.92 7.40
C ILE A 94 -52.46 -11.09 7.74
N ALA A 95 -53.03 -12.25 7.42
CA ALA A 95 -54.42 -12.55 7.64
C ALA A 95 -54.58 -13.90 8.35
N THR A 96 -55.58 -14.04 9.19
CA THR A 96 -56.01 -15.29 9.80
C THR A 96 -57.51 -15.29 9.94
N VAL A 97 -58.12 -16.47 10.10
CA VAL A 97 -59.55 -16.60 10.41
C VAL A 97 -59.78 -16.86 11.89
N VAL A 98 -60.82 -16.27 12.42
CA VAL A 98 -61.19 -16.40 13.84
C VAL A 98 -62.71 -16.62 13.92
N PRO A 99 -63.17 -17.68 14.60
CA PRO A 99 -64.58 -17.84 14.87
C PRO A 99 -65.06 -16.85 15.92
N VAL A 100 -66.28 -16.35 15.73
CA VAL A 100 -66.92 -15.40 16.64
C VAL A 100 -68.22 -16.00 17.14
N GLY A 101 -68.41 -16.02 18.45
CA GLY A 101 -69.53 -16.69 19.07
C GLY A 101 -69.48 -18.21 18.93
N GLU A 102 -70.58 -18.82 18.46
CA GLU A 102 -70.69 -20.28 18.24
C GLU A 102 -69.90 -20.73 16.96
N GLY A 103 -69.41 -19.77 16.17
CA GLY A 103 -68.74 -20.09 14.91
C GLY A 103 -69.68 -20.40 13.75
N PRO A 104 -69.17 -20.72 12.54
CA PRO A 104 -69.93 -21.11 11.38
C PRO A 104 -70.34 -22.61 11.53
N ASP A 105 -71.41 -23.02 10.88
CA ASP A 105 -71.78 -24.45 10.76
C ASP A 105 -71.00 -25.14 9.62
N GLU A 106 -70.96 -26.50 9.66
CA GLU A 106 -70.23 -27.29 8.65
C GLU A 106 -70.77 -27.07 7.23
N SER A 107 -72.06 -26.81 7.07
CA SER A 107 -72.68 -26.56 5.76
C SER A 107 -72.20 -25.26 5.13
N THR A 108 -72.00 -24.23 5.94
CA THR A 108 -71.47 -22.93 5.53
C THR A 108 -70.02 -23.06 5.08
N LEU A 109 -69.18 -23.80 5.81
CA LEU A 109 -67.78 -24.02 5.44
C LEU A 109 -67.63 -24.83 4.15
N THR A 110 -68.44 -25.87 3.95
CA THR A 110 -68.43 -26.68 2.71
C THR A 110 -68.84 -25.88 1.48
N GLN A 111 -69.61 -24.81 1.62
CA GLN A 111 -70.00 -23.90 0.52
C GLN A 111 -68.88 -22.99 0.07
N ILE A 112 -68.09 -22.48 1.00
CA ILE A 112 -66.99 -21.51 0.69
C ILE A 112 -65.67 -22.20 0.41
N SER A 113 -65.47 -23.44 0.88
CA SER A 113 -64.29 -24.23 0.69
C SER A 113 -64.59 -25.52 -0.07
N SER A 114 -63.60 -26.19 -0.57
CA SER A 114 -63.76 -27.51 -1.21
C SER A 114 -63.60 -28.66 -0.22
N LEU A 115 -63.84 -28.43 1.07
CA LEU A 115 -63.74 -29.40 2.13
C LEU A 115 -64.92 -30.38 2.11
N SER A 116 -64.65 -31.63 2.45
CA SER A 116 -65.71 -32.55 2.81
C SER A 116 -66.38 -32.21 4.15
N ALA A 117 -67.54 -32.73 4.46
CA ALA A 117 -68.20 -32.50 5.77
C ALA A 117 -67.29 -32.93 6.94
N GLU A 118 -66.63 -34.08 6.82
CA GLU A 118 -65.63 -34.54 7.81
C GLU A 118 -64.46 -33.61 8.01
N GLN A 119 -63.94 -33.07 6.91
CA GLN A 119 -62.84 -32.08 6.97
C GLN A 119 -63.31 -30.74 7.55
N ALA A 120 -64.53 -30.32 7.25
CA ALA A 120 -65.14 -29.11 7.81
C ALA A 120 -65.36 -29.23 9.32
N GLY A 121 -65.83 -30.38 9.80
CA GLY A 121 -65.98 -30.70 11.23
C GLY A 121 -64.63 -30.68 11.96
N ALA A 122 -63.63 -31.36 11.42
CA ALA A 122 -62.25 -31.33 11.99
C ALA A 122 -61.62 -29.93 11.98
N PHE A 123 -61.89 -29.14 10.97
CA PHE A 123 -61.46 -27.73 10.93
C PHE A 123 -62.08 -26.85 12.01
N LEU A 124 -63.39 -27.05 12.25
CA LEU A 124 -64.11 -26.34 13.31
C LEU A 124 -63.61 -26.72 14.70
N ASP A 125 -63.35 -27.99 14.95
CA ASP A 125 -62.79 -28.47 16.22
C ASP A 125 -61.43 -27.82 16.50
N ASP A 126 -60.54 -27.74 15.52
CA ASP A 126 -59.25 -27.06 15.64
C ASP A 126 -59.44 -25.56 15.84
N LEU A 127 -60.35 -24.91 15.14
CA LEU A 127 -60.61 -23.50 15.17
C LEU A 127 -61.26 -22.99 16.46
N HIS A 128 -62.02 -23.86 17.16
CA HIS A 128 -62.63 -23.51 18.45
C HIS A 128 -61.64 -23.00 19.50
N VAL A 129 -60.40 -23.45 19.45
CA VAL A 129 -59.32 -22.95 20.32
C VAL A 129 -59.06 -21.45 20.08
N ALA A 130 -59.34 -20.98 18.87
CA ALA A 130 -59.16 -19.57 18.47
C ALA A 130 -60.44 -18.73 18.63
N ALA A 131 -61.54 -19.27 19.13
CA ALA A 131 -62.81 -18.54 19.22
C ALA A 131 -62.72 -17.31 20.12
N VAL A 132 -63.44 -16.23 19.73
CA VAL A 132 -63.62 -15.01 20.52
C VAL A 132 -65.10 -14.77 20.77
N ALA A 133 -65.44 -14.22 21.95
CA ALA A 133 -66.84 -14.04 22.34
C ALA A 133 -67.49 -12.83 21.63
N ASP A 134 -66.75 -11.77 21.40
CA ASP A 134 -67.27 -10.51 20.87
C ASP A 134 -66.25 -9.73 20.03
N SER A 135 -66.70 -8.61 19.48
CA SER A 135 -65.87 -7.72 18.63
C SER A 135 -64.71 -7.05 19.39
N ALA A 136 -64.87 -6.82 20.70
CA ALA A 136 -63.80 -6.20 21.48
C ALA A 136 -62.62 -7.17 21.67
N GLN A 137 -62.90 -8.45 21.94
CA GLN A 137 -61.86 -9.50 21.99
C GLN A 137 -61.22 -9.73 20.61
N LEU A 138 -61.99 -9.58 19.54
CA LEU A 138 -61.49 -9.69 18.17
C LEU A 138 -60.47 -8.58 17.86
N GLU A 139 -60.82 -7.35 18.20
CA GLU A 139 -59.93 -6.19 18.02
C GLU A 139 -58.66 -6.29 18.88
N ALA A 140 -58.81 -6.69 20.15
CA ALA A 140 -57.67 -6.91 21.05
C ALA A 140 -56.71 -7.99 20.48
N ARG A 141 -57.25 -9.07 19.91
CA ARG A 141 -56.45 -10.12 19.27
C ARG A 141 -55.74 -9.64 18.02
N ALA A 142 -56.42 -8.86 17.17
CA ALA A 142 -55.82 -8.27 15.97
C ALA A 142 -54.62 -7.38 16.32
N ASN A 143 -54.80 -6.53 17.32
CA ASN A 143 -53.74 -5.64 17.80
C ASN A 143 -52.56 -6.41 18.42
N PHE A 144 -52.84 -7.45 19.24
CA PHE A 144 -51.81 -8.31 19.81
C PHE A 144 -50.99 -9.04 18.74
N MET A 145 -51.67 -9.63 17.74
CA MET A 145 -50.98 -10.31 16.64
C MET A 145 -50.12 -9.35 15.82
N ALA A 146 -50.63 -8.14 15.54
CA ALA A 146 -49.87 -7.12 14.86
C ALA A 146 -48.63 -6.67 15.67
N GLU A 147 -48.76 -6.51 16.98
CA GLU A 147 -47.64 -6.17 17.85
C GLU A 147 -46.59 -7.30 17.95
N LEU A 148 -47.06 -8.55 18.04
CA LEU A 148 -46.19 -9.72 18.08
C LEU A 148 -45.38 -9.86 16.81
N HIS A 149 -46.01 -9.66 15.63
CA HIS A 149 -45.33 -9.66 14.35
C HIS A 149 -44.28 -8.53 14.25
N ASP A 150 -44.63 -7.31 14.68
CA ASP A 150 -43.70 -6.20 14.70
C ASP A 150 -42.45 -6.46 15.57
N ARG A 151 -42.65 -7.14 16.71
CA ARG A 151 -41.52 -7.54 17.56
C ARG A 151 -40.61 -8.56 16.86
N CYS A 152 -41.19 -9.52 16.12
CA CYS A 152 -40.41 -10.47 15.33
C CYS A 152 -39.60 -9.75 14.23
N VAL A 153 -40.21 -8.79 13.54
CA VAL A 153 -39.52 -7.97 12.51
C VAL A 153 -38.45 -7.10 13.15
N GLY A 154 -38.75 -6.42 14.27
CA GLY A 154 -37.81 -5.56 14.99
C GLY A 154 -36.56 -6.32 15.43
N TYR A 155 -36.75 -7.45 16.10
CA TYR A 155 -35.66 -8.30 16.59
C TYR A 155 -34.71 -8.71 15.45
N LEU A 156 -35.23 -9.23 14.34
CA LEU A 156 -34.41 -9.64 13.20
C LEU A 156 -33.72 -8.45 12.48
N SER A 157 -34.42 -7.31 12.44
CA SER A 157 -33.82 -6.08 11.88
C SER A 157 -32.68 -5.57 12.73
N ASP A 158 -32.80 -5.63 14.07
CA ASP A 158 -31.75 -5.20 15.00
C ASP A 158 -30.56 -6.17 14.96
N GLU A 159 -30.82 -7.48 14.94
CA GLU A 159 -29.78 -8.51 14.82
C GLU A 159 -28.98 -8.35 13.51
N HIS A 160 -29.66 -8.09 12.40
CA HIS A 160 -29.00 -7.83 11.12
C HIS A 160 -28.15 -6.56 11.15
N THR A 161 -28.70 -5.49 11.76
CA THR A 161 -27.97 -4.21 11.89
C THR A 161 -26.74 -4.35 12.80
N ILE A 162 -26.86 -5.08 13.91
CA ILE A 162 -25.73 -5.38 14.80
C ILE A 162 -24.67 -6.20 14.07
N GLY A 163 -25.08 -7.20 13.26
CA GLY A 163 -24.18 -7.99 12.43
C GLY A 163 -23.39 -7.10 11.45
N GLU A 164 -24.08 -6.24 10.70
CA GLU A 164 -23.43 -5.29 9.78
C GLU A 164 -22.43 -4.37 10.50
N PHE A 165 -22.78 -3.84 11.69
CA PHE A 165 -21.86 -3.03 12.48
C PHE A 165 -20.65 -3.82 12.99
N ALA A 166 -20.84 -5.07 13.41
CA ALA A 166 -19.75 -5.92 13.86
C ALA A 166 -18.77 -6.22 12.72
N ASP A 167 -19.28 -6.50 11.52
CA ASP A 167 -18.44 -6.72 10.32
C ASP A 167 -17.66 -5.45 9.95
N GLN A 168 -18.31 -4.27 9.98
CA GLN A 168 -17.66 -3.00 9.73
C GLN A 168 -16.58 -2.67 10.77
N LEU A 169 -16.85 -2.96 12.05
CA LEU A 169 -15.88 -2.74 13.12
C LEU A 169 -14.66 -3.66 12.97
N THR A 170 -14.89 -4.92 12.60
CA THR A 170 -13.83 -5.91 12.35
C THR A 170 -12.95 -5.46 11.20
N ALA A 171 -13.54 -5.08 10.07
CA ALA A 171 -12.80 -4.56 8.91
C ALA A 171 -11.99 -3.30 9.27
N SER A 172 -12.58 -2.38 10.05
CA SER A 172 -11.88 -1.17 10.49
C SER A 172 -10.68 -1.48 11.39
N TYR A 173 -10.79 -2.50 12.26
CA TYR A 173 -9.68 -2.95 13.10
C TYR A 173 -8.55 -3.59 12.28
N GLU A 174 -8.89 -4.40 11.28
CA GLU A 174 -7.91 -4.99 10.35
C GLU A 174 -7.15 -3.91 9.59
N TYR A 175 -7.84 -2.87 9.08
CA TYR A 175 -7.19 -1.73 8.41
C TYR A 175 -6.27 -0.95 9.34
N LEU A 176 -6.69 -0.67 10.58
CA LEU A 176 -5.82 0.01 11.56
C LEU A 176 -4.56 -0.81 11.86
N THR A 177 -4.69 -2.12 11.95
CA THR A 177 -3.56 -3.03 12.18
C THR A 177 -2.61 -3.03 10.98
N MET A 178 -3.14 -3.05 9.75
CA MET A 178 -2.36 -2.92 8.52
C MET A 178 -1.60 -1.59 8.48
N TYR A 179 -2.26 -0.46 8.75
CA TYR A 179 -1.60 0.86 8.77
C TYR A 179 -0.49 0.95 9.80
N HIS A 180 -0.69 0.36 10.98
CA HIS A 180 0.34 0.31 12.01
C HIS A 180 1.56 -0.50 11.54
N ARG A 181 1.36 -1.64 10.88
CA ARG A 181 2.43 -2.46 10.30
C ARG A 181 3.19 -1.68 9.21
N ILE A 182 2.47 -1.08 8.26
CA ILE A 182 3.07 -0.25 7.21
C ILE A 182 3.86 0.91 7.81
N GLY A 183 3.31 1.60 8.81
CA GLY A 183 4.00 2.70 9.50
C GLY A 183 5.33 2.30 10.14
N LYS A 184 5.41 1.10 10.72
CA LYS A 184 6.68 0.56 11.25
C LYS A 184 7.72 0.29 10.16
N LEU A 185 7.29 -0.17 8.99
CA LEU A 185 8.17 -0.46 7.86
C LEU A 185 8.79 0.80 7.25
N MET A 186 8.11 1.96 7.35
CA MET A 186 8.61 3.24 6.81
C MET A 186 9.94 3.68 7.43
N GLY A 187 10.32 3.16 8.59
CA GLY A 187 11.61 3.45 9.23
C GLY A 187 12.82 2.86 8.50
N ASN A 188 12.64 1.86 7.63
CA ASN A 188 13.72 1.25 6.86
C ASN A 188 13.84 1.88 5.46
N ILE A 189 14.69 2.92 5.35
CA ILE A 189 14.95 3.62 4.08
C ILE A 189 15.98 2.86 3.22
N SER A 190 16.71 1.92 3.82
CA SER A 190 17.84 1.23 3.15
C SER A 190 17.39 0.22 2.09
N GLU A 191 16.19 -0.33 2.23
CA GLU A 191 15.67 -1.39 1.36
C GLU A 191 14.26 -1.06 0.83
N PRO A 192 14.15 -0.06 -0.07
CA PRO A 192 12.85 0.41 -0.55
C PRO A 192 12.03 -0.64 -1.30
N GLY A 193 12.71 -1.61 -1.93
CA GLY A 193 12.05 -2.72 -2.63
C GLY A 193 11.28 -3.63 -1.68
N GLU A 194 11.87 -3.97 -0.54
CA GLU A 194 11.21 -4.76 0.50
C GLU A 194 9.99 -4.04 1.08
N PHE A 195 10.12 -2.74 1.32
CA PHE A 195 8.99 -1.95 1.80
C PHE A 195 7.80 -2.02 0.83
N ILE A 196 8.03 -1.82 -0.47
CA ILE A 196 6.97 -1.88 -1.48
C ILE A 196 6.37 -3.29 -1.52
N GLU A 197 7.19 -4.35 -1.53
CA GLU A 197 6.68 -5.72 -1.56
C GLU A 197 5.81 -6.05 -0.35
N GLN A 198 6.23 -5.63 0.85
CA GLN A 198 5.46 -5.85 2.07
C GLN A 198 4.14 -5.06 2.08
N VAL A 199 4.14 -3.82 1.59
CA VAL A 199 2.91 -3.03 1.44
C VAL A 199 1.93 -3.71 0.47
N LEU A 200 2.41 -4.20 -0.66
CA LEU A 200 1.56 -4.91 -1.62
C LEU A 200 1.00 -6.20 -1.01
N ARG A 201 1.78 -6.92 -0.21
CA ARG A 201 1.34 -8.12 0.51
C ARG A 201 0.24 -7.81 1.52
N GLU A 202 0.42 -6.79 2.35
CA GLU A 202 -0.60 -6.34 3.31
C GLU A 202 -1.90 -5.93 2.62
N LEU A 203 -1.81 -5.22 1.49
CA LEU A 203 -2.98 -4.84 0.70
C LEU A 203 -3.69 -6.05 0.12
N LEU A 204 -2.96 -7.01 -0.44
CA LEU A 204 -3.55 -8.21 -1.05
C LEU A 204 -4.22 -9.11 0.00
N GLU A 205 -3.59 -9.28 1.18
CA GLU A 205 -4.10 -10.11 2.27
C GLU A 205 -5.32 -9.49 2.96
N THR A 206 -5.38 -8.16 3.06
CA THR A 206 -6.46 -7.45 3.80
C THR A 206 -7.62 -7.06 2.89
N SER A 207 -7.39 -6.96 1.58
CA SER A 207 -8.41 -6.57 0.61
C SER A 207 -9.07 -7.77 -0.08
N GLN A 208 -10.21 -7.53 -0.72
CA GLN A 208 -10.92 -8.54 -1.51
C GLN A 208 -10.48 -8.56 -2.98
N PHE A 209 -9.28 -8.07 -3.31
CA PHE A 209 -8.76 -8.03 -4.67
C PHE A 209 -7.90 -9.27 -4.98
N GLY A 210 -7.91 -9.71 -6.23
CA GLY A 210 -7.15 -10.87 -6.68
C GLY A 210 -5.70 -10.55 -7.05
N TRP A 211 -5.39 -9.27 -7.26
CA TRP A 211 -4.04 -8.79 -7.52
C TRP A 211 -3.87 -7.33 -7.08
N VAL A 212 -2.64 -6.96 -6.81
CA VAL A 212 -2.19 -5.60 -6.51
C VAL A 212 -0.89 -5.33 -7.25
N SER A 213 -0.70 -4.10 -7.71
CA SER A 213 0.53 -3.67 -8.39
C SER A 213 0.97 -2.27 -7.95
N PHE A 214 2.26 -2.04 -8.04
CA PHE A 214 2.92 -0.76 -7.89
C PHE A 214 3.66 -0.45 -9.19
N LEU A 215 3.51 0.76 -9.70
CA LEU A 215 4.27 1.28 -10.83
C LEU A 215 4.89 2.62 -10.43
N ARG A 216 6.21 2.71 -10.55
CA ARG A 216 6.97 3.93 -10.36
C ARG A 216 7.01 4.73 -11.66
N LEU A 217 6.71 6.03 -11.57
CA LEU A 217 6.93 6.96 -12.68
C LEU A 217 8.39 7.39 -12.74
N ARG A 218 8.79 7.94 -13.89
CA ARG A 218 10.16 8.46 -14.06
C ARG A 218 10.37 9.68 -13.17
N ASP A 219 11.54 9.72 -12.54
CA ASP A 219 12.01 10.86 -11.74
C ASP A 219 13.14 11.58 -12.50
N GLU A 220 13.03 12.90 -12.67
CA GLU A 220 14.00 13.75 -13.39
C GLU A 220 15.40 13.66 -12.78
N HIS A 221 15.49 13.47 -11.47
CA HIS A 221 16.75 13.39 -10.73
C HIS A 221 17.25 11.97 -10.50
N GLN A 222 16.56 10.96 -11.03
CA GLN A 222 16.89 9.54 -10.85
C GLN A 222 17.08 9.11 -9.37
N CYS A 223 16.39 9.81 -8.43
CA CYS A 223 16.49 9.52 -7.00
C CYS A 223 16.06 8.10 -6.66
N PHE A 224 15.01 7.63 -7.32
CA PHE A 224 14.47 6.30 -7.08
C PHE A 224 15.33 5.19 -7.68
N GLU A 225 16.00 5.43 -8.82
CA GLU A 225 16.99 4.52 -9.40
C GLU A 225 18.17 4.34 -8.46
N ARG A 226 18.70 5.45 -7.93
CA ARG A 226 19.82 5.43 -6.96
C ARG A 226 19.44 4.77 -5.64
N ALA A 227 18.20 4.92 -5.22
CA ALA A 227 17.65 4.22 -4.06
C ALA A 227 17.30 2.75 -4.35
N GLN A 228 17.50 2.25 -5.57
CA GLN A 228 17.17 0.89 -6.00
C GLN A 228 15.68 0.55 -5.84
N LEU A 229 14.81 1.56 -5.93
CA LEU A 229 13.37 1.34 -5.91
C LEU A 229 12.94 0.63 -7.22
N PRO A 230 12.16 -0.46 -7.16
CA PRO A 230 11.68 -1.15 -8.35
C PRO A 230 10.83 -0.23 -9.22
N SER A 231 10.92 -0.37 -10.54
CA SER A 231 10.06 0.36 -11.48
C SER A 231 8.64 -0.20 -11.52
N PHE A 232 8.50 -1.48 -11.27
CA PHE A 232 7.23 -2.21 -11.20
C PHE A 232 7.34 -3.34 -10.19
N SER A 233 6.27 -3.58 -9.44
CA SER A 233 6.11 -4.73 -8.55
C SER A 233 4.65 -5.16 -8.56
N THR A 234 4.38 -6.46 -8.46
CA THR A 234 3.02 -6.99 -8.37
C THR A 234 2.96 -8.25 -7.52
N LEU A 235 1.85 -8.40 -6.81
CA LEU A 235 1.48 -9.62 -6.09
C LEU A 235 0.08 -10.06 -6.54
N PHE A 236 -0.11 -11.36 -6.74
CA PHE A 236 -1.35 -11.93 -7.27
C PHE A 236 -1.45 -13.43 -7.02
N ASP A 237 -2.66 -13.97 -7.17
CA ASP A 237 -2.88 -15.41 -7.18
C ASP A 237 -2.37 -16.01 -8.51
N GLN A 238 -1.24 -16.71 -8.44
CA GLN A 238 -0.57 -17.32 -9.61
C GLN A 238 -1.41 -18.38 -10.33
N SER A 239 -2.46 -18.90 -9.68
CA SER A 239 -3.39 -19.84 -10.33
C SER A 239 -4.38 -19.15 -11.29
N ARG A 240 -4.55 -17.82 -11.17
CA ARG A 240 -5.55 -17.04 -11.87
C ARG A 240 -4.99 -15.98 -12.81
N PHE A 241 -3.81 -15.44 -12.52
CA PHE A 241 -3.25 -14.28 -13.22
C PHE A 241 -1.81 -14.50 -13.65
N HIS A 242 -1.36 -13.69 -14.62
CA HIS A 242 0.02 -13.62 -15.07
C HIS A 242 0.57 -12.19 -14.88
N ALA A 243 1.83 -12.09 -14.45
CA ALA A 243 2.47 -10.80 -14.16
C ALA A 243 2.45 -9.83 -15.36
N GLU A 244 2.66 -10.36 -16.58
CA GLU A 244 2.68 -9.56 -17.81
C GLU A 244 1.34 -8.87 -18.10
N GLN A 245 0.21 -9.56 -17.84
CA GLN A 245 -1.13 -9.00 -18.04
C GLN A 245 -1.41 -7.87 -17.04
N ILE A 246 -0.99 -8.05 -15.77
CA ILE A 246 -1.14 -7.03 -14.74
C ILE A 246 -0.25 -5.83 -15.05
N GLU A 247 1.01 -6.07 -15.48
CA GLU A 247 1.92 -4.99 -15.87
C GLU A 247 1.37 -4.20 -17.06
N GLN A 248 0.88 -4.88 -18.10
CA GLN A 248 0.25 -4.24 -19.25
C GLN A 248 -0.95 -3.36 -18.83
N ALA A 249 -1.85 -3.91 -17.99
CA ALA A 249 -2.99 -3.17 -17.48
C ALA A 249 -2.55 -1.95 -16.68
N THR A 250 -1.59 -2.12 -15.76
CA THR A 250 -1.09 -1.04 -14.89
C THR A 250 -0.42 0.08 -15.71
N ARG A 251 0.34 -0.27 -16.75
CA ARG A 251 0.95 0.71 -17.65
C ARG A 251 -0.10 1.45 -18.50
N ALA A 252 -1.08 0.74 -19.05
CA ALA A 252 -2.19 1.36 -19.79
C ALA A 252 -2.97 2.36 -18.91
N ILE A 253 -3.18 2.01 -17.64
CA ILE A 253 -3.81 2.89 -16.66
C ILE A 253 -2.94 4.13 -16.40
N SER A 254 -1.62 3.98 -16.30
CA SER A 254 -0.70 5.10 -16.03
C SER A 254 -0.67 6.16 -17.13
N GLU A 255 -1.10 5.83 -18.33
CA GLU A 255 -1.24 6.78 -19.45
C GLU A 255 -2.50 7.66 -19.33
N SER A 256 -3.43 7.30 -18.44
CA SER A 256 -4.64 8.08 -18.18
C SER A 256 -4.35 9.22 -17.20
N ALA A 257 -4.79 10.43 -17.55
CA ALA A 257 -4.69 11.61 -16.67
C ALA A 257 -5.36 11.43 -15.29
N ALA A 258 -6.32 10.50 -15.19
CA ALA A 258 -7.01 10.17 -13.94
C ALA A 258 -6.08 9.57 -12.86
N CYS A 259 -4.94 8.97 -13.25
CA CYS A 259 -3.99 8.34 -12.31
C CYS A 259 -3.05 9.33 -11.61
N TYR A 260 -3.13 10.61 -11.94
CA TYR A 260 -2.35 11.66 -11.29
C TYR A 260 -3.11 12.32 -10.12
N SER A 261 -4.16 11.67 -9.62
CA SER A 261 -4.91 12.09 -8.44
C SER A 261 -4.61 11.19 -7.24
N PRO A 262 -4.49 11.76 -6.02
CA PRO A 262 -4.45 10.96 -4.78
C PRO A 262 -5.82 10.33 -4.45
N ASP A 263 -6.88 10.73 -5.15
CA ASP A 263 -8.20 10.12 -4.99
C ASP A 263 -8.31 8.83 -5.80
N PRO A 264 -8.95 7.79 -5.26
CA PRO A 264 -9.17 6.54 -5.97
C PRO A 264 -10.01 6.72 -7.22
N VAL A 265 -9.55 6.17 -8.33
CA VAL A 265 -10.28 6.13 -9.60
C VAL A 265 -10.64 4.70 -9.91
N ILE A 266 -11.92 4.45 -10.19
CA ILE A 266 -12.43 3.15 -10.63
C ILE A 266 -12.45 3.17 -12.15
N ILE A 267 -11.70 2.25 -12.75
CA ILE A 267 -11.53 2.14 -14.20
C ILE A 267 -12.18 0.84 -14.65
N GLY A 268 -13.22 0.96 -15.48
CA GLY A 268 -13.83 -0.18 -16.14
C GLY A 268 -12.99 -0.72 -17.30
N CYS A 269 -13.30 -1.91 -17.79
CA CYS A 269 -12.67 -2.49 -18.97
C CYS A 269 -12.78 -1.55 -20.16
N SER A 270 -11.66 -0.96 -20.57
CA SER A 270 -11.52 -0.09 -21.73
C SER A 270 -10.42 -0.60 -22.65
N ALA A 271 -10.32 -0.02 -23.86
CA ALA A 271 -9.31 -0.43 -24.84
C ALA A 271 -7.89 -0.39 -24.22
N GLY A 272 -7.19 -1.51 -24.26
CA GLY A 272 -5.83 -1.68 -23.74
C GLY A 272 -5.72 -2.41 -22.41
N ILE A 273 -6.84 -2.65 -21.71
CA ILE A 273 -6.84 -3.43 -20.46
C ILE A 273 -7.30 -4.86 -20.78
N PRO A 274 -6.49 -5.90 -20.50
CA PRO A 274 -6.90 -7.28 -20.68
C PRO A 274 -8.14 -7.61 -19.82
N PRO A 275 -9.18 -8.25 -20.38
CA PRO A 275 -10.40 -8.57 -19.63
C PRO A 275 -10.16 -9.56 -18.49
N GLU A 276 -9.07 -10.32 -18.55
CA GLU A 276 -8.69 -11.33 -17.56
C GLU A 276 -8.29 -10.71 -16.23
N VAL A 277 -7.84 -9.44 -16.21
CA VAL A 277 -7.44 -8.74 -14.97
C VAL A 277 -8.62 -8.24 -14.14
N GLY A 278 -9.86 -8.40 -14.64
CA GLY A 278 -11.10 -8.09 -13.92
C GLY A 278 -11.88 -6.93 -14.55
N PRO A 279 -13.20 -6.83 -14.27
CA PRO A 279 -14.09 -5.86 -14.88
C PRO A 279 -13.87 -4.42 -14.39
N GLU A 280 -13.38 -4.26 -13.17
CA GLU A 280 -13.09 -2.96 -12.55
C GLU A 280 -11.71 -3.01 -11.89
N ILE A 281 -10.96 -1.93 -12.05
CA ILE A 281 -9.64 -1.73 -11.44
C ILE A 281 -9.71 -0.45 -10.61
N VAL A 282 -9.25 -0.54 -9.38
CA VAL A 282 -9.02 0.63 -8.52
C VAL A 282 -7.59 1.10 -8.74
N ALA A 283 -7.41 2.36 -9.10
CA ALA A 283 -6.10 2.97 -9.24
C ALA A 283 -6.01 4.22 -8.36
N VAL A 284 -4.87 4.39 -7.68
CA VAL A 284 -4.59 5.55 -6.81
C VAL A 284 -3.21 6.06 -7.13
N GLY A 285 -3.11 7.35 -7.46
CA GLY A 285 -1.85 8.03 -7.69
C GLY A 285 -1.06 8.22 -6.38
N LEU A 286 0.23 7.98 -6.44
CA LEU A 286 1.18 8.23 -5.36
C LEU A 286 1.72 9.66 -5.52
N CYS A 287 0.89 10.64 -5.16
CA CYS A 287 1.15 12.04 -5.41
C CYS A 287 1.60 12.76 -4.14
N ASP A 288 2.60 13.61 -4.27
CA ASP A 288 2.93 14.70 -3.37
C ASP A 288 2.23 15.98 -3.89
N GLU A 289 2.21 17.07 -3.13
CA GLU A 289 1.47 18.31 -3.42
C GLU A 289 1.50 18.74 -4.91
N ASP A 290 2.64 18.56 -5.59
CA ASP A 290 2.86 19.01 -6.96
C ASP A 290 3.26 17.89 -7.96
N ARG A 291 3.47 16.64 -7.51
CA ARG A 291 4.02 15.58 -8.36
C ARG A 291 3.43 14.22 -8.06
N CYS A 292 3.15 13.47 -9.10
CA CYS A 292 2.85 12.05 -9.01
C CYS A 292 4.12 11.23 -9.23
N MET A 293 4.48 10.40 -8.26
CA MET A 293 5.69 9.59 -8.24
C MET A 293 5.46 8.14 -8.72
N GLY A 294 4.20 7.74 -8.73
CA GLY A 294 3.81 6.38 -9.09
C GLY A 294 2.32 6.17 -8.95
N LEU A 295 1.89 4.95 -9.07
CA LEU A 295 0.52 4.52 -8.79
C LEU A 295 0.48 3.15 -8.13
N ILE A 296 -0.58 2.90 -7.39
CA ILE A 296 -0.99 1.57 -6.95
C ILE A 296 -2.28 1.22 -7.67
N ALA A 297 -2.37 0.00 -8.20
CA ALA A 297 -3.58 -0.51 -8.83
C ALA A 297 -3.96 -1.88 -8.27
N LEU A 298 -5.25 -2.13 -8.14
CA LEU A 298 -5.83 -3.38 -7.66
C LEU A 298 -6.98 -3.79 -8.56
N GLY A 299 -7.13 -5.07 -8.82
CA GLY A 299 -8.21 -5.57 -9.67
C GLY A 299 -8.69 -6.96 -9.31
N ALA A 300 -9.67 -7.43 -10.07
CA ALA A 300 -10.30 -8.73 -9.89
C ALA A 300 -10.92 -8.90 -8.48
N ARG A 301 -11.75 -7.95 -8.07
CA ARG A 301 -12.45 -8.02 -6.79
C ARG A 301 -13.25 -9.33 -6.67
N SER A 302 -13.13 -10.00 -5.55
CA SER A 302 -13.88 -11.21 -5.18
C SER A 302 -15.04 -10.86 -4.25
N GLY A 303 -16.15 -11.63 -4.30
CA GLY A 303 -17.29 -11.44 -3.41
C GLY A 303 -18.64 -11.51 -4.13
N LYS A 304 -19.74 -11.36 -3.39
CA LYS A 304 -21.11 -11.44 -3.94
C LYS A 304 -21.50 -10.22 -4.76
N GLU A 305 -20.93 -9.07 -4.45
CA GLU A 305 -21.14 -7.81 -5.17
C GLU A 305 -19.87 -7.49 -5.97
N TRP A 306 -19.99 -7.41 -7.28
CA TRP A 306 -18.87 -7.17 -8.20
C TRP A 306 -18.43 -5.69 -8.24
N ALA A 307 -19.31 -4.78 -7.84
CA ALA A 307 -19.04 -3.34 -7.86
C ALA A 307 -18.10 -2.93 -6.72
N VAL A 308 -17.11 -2.12 -7.06
CA VAL A 308 -16.20 -1.52 -6.07
C VAL A 308 -16.95 -0.47 -5.26
N SER A 309 -16.81 -0.50 -3.94
CA SER A 309 -17.44 0.42 -3.00
C SER A 309 -16.42 1.36 -2.33
N SER A 310 -16.92 2.35 -1.59
CA SER A 310 -16.04 3.22 -0.78
C SER A 310 -15.28 2.45 0.32
N HIS A 311 -15.84 1.34 0.80
CA HIS A 311 -15.15 0.46 1.76
C HIS A 311 -13.91 -0.22 1.15
N ASP A 312 -13.94 -0.47 -0.16
CA ASP A 312 -12.80 -1.05 -0.88
C ASP A 312 -11.72 0.01 -1.19
N THR A 313 -12.13 1.26 -1.46
CA THR A 313 -11.22 2.33 -1.93
C THR A 313 -10.53 3.10 -0.81
N LEU A 314 -11.21 3.34 0.33
CA LEU A 314 -10.64 4.10 1.44
C LEU A 314 -9.34 3.51 2.01
N PRO A 315 -9.25 2.17 2.26
CA PRO A 315 -8.00 1.57 2.72
C PRO A 315 -6.87 1.71 1.71
N VAL A 316 -7.16 1.55 0.42
CA VAL A 316 -6.16 1.69 -0.65
C VAL A 316 -5.65 3.13 -0.72
N GLN A 317 -6.54 4.13 -0.62
CA GLN A 317 -6.17 5.54 -0.59
C GLN A 317 -5.24 5.86 0.59
N ALA A 318 -5.57 5.37 1.79
CA ALA A 318 -4.74 5.61 2.97
C ALA A 318 -3.35 4.95 2.85
N VAL A 319 -3.27 3.73 2.30
CA VAL A 319 -1.99 3.07 2.02
C VAL A 319 -1.22 3.81 0.94
N ALA A 320 -1.88 4.24 -0.12
CA ALA A 320 -1.25 5.04 -1.18
C ALA A 320 -0.64 6.34 -0.62
N ALA A 321 -1.34 7.02 0.29
CA ALA A 321 -0.81 8.20 0.99
C ALA A 321 0.45 7.86 1.82
N CYS A 322 0.47 6.73 2.53
CA CYS A 322 1.67 6.28 3.25
C CYS A 322 2.84 5.99 2.30
N VAL A 323 2.58 5.30 1.18
CA VAL A 323 3.61 5.02 0.17
C VAL A 323 4.11 6.32 -0.48
N ALA A 324 3.22 7.25 -0.81
CA ALA A 324 3.61 8.56 -1.35
C ALA A 324 4.51 9.33 -0.37
N ALA A 325 4.18 9.34 0.92
CA ALA A 325 5.01 9.93 1.97
C ALA A 325 6.39 9.26 2.06
N TYR A 326 6.44 7.94 1.98
CA TYR A 326 7.69 7.19 1.97
C TYR A 326 8.57 7.51 0.73
N LEU A 327 7.97 7.54 -0.47
CA LEU A 327 8.66 7.93 -1.70
C LEU A 327 9.21 9.36 -1.63
N ARG A 328 8.44 10.28 -1.03
CA ARG A 328 8.90 11.65 -0.76
C ARG A 328 10.12 11.66 0.15
N ILE A 329 10.13 10.89 1.23
CA ILE A 329 11.27 10.79 2.15
C ILE A 329 12.51 10.30 1.41
N ILE A 330 12.40 9.21 0.63
CA ILE A 330 13.50 8.68 -0.18
C ILE A 330 14.05 9.77 -1.12
N ARG A 331 13.15 10.44 -1.84
CA ARG A 331 13.53 11.48 -2.79
C ARG A 331 14.28 12.63 -2.10
N LEU A 332 13.74 13.14 -1.00
CA LEU A 332 14.37 14.21 -0.23
C LEU A 332 15.74 13.79 0.29
N TYR A 333 15.86 12.58 0.82
CA TYR A 333 17.14 12.02 1.29
C TYR A 333 18.19 11.95 0.17
N GLN A 334 17.80 11.48 -1.03
CA GLN A 334 18.72 11.43 -2.17
C GLN A 334 19.13 12.82 -2.65
N LEU A 335 18.20 13.77 -2.71
CA LEU A 335 18.49 15.16 -3.09
C LEU A 335 19.41 15.86 -2.09
N GLU A 336 19.16 15.66 -0.79
CA GLU A 336 20.03 16.19 0.27
C GLU A 336 21.44 15.61 0.17
N ARG A 337 21.54 14.31 -0.02
CA ARG A 337 22.83 13.61 -0.21
C ARG A 337 23.58 14.14 -1.43
N ASP A 338 22.90 14.31 -2.57
CA ASP A 338 23.51 14.86 -3.79
C ASP A 338 23.98 16.30 -3.60
N SER A 339 23.17 17.13 -2.93
CA SER A 339 23.52 18.51 -2.60
C SER A 339 24.74 18.57 -1.67
N PHE A 340 24.80 17.68 -0.67
CA PHE A 340 25.94 17.57 0.22
C PHE A 340 27.22 17.18 -0.54
N LEU A 341 27.17 16.12 -1.35
CA LEU A 341 28.31 15.69 -2.16
C LEU A 341 28.74 16.76 -3.18
N GLY A 342 27.77 17.43 -3.81
CA GLY A 342 28.05 18.55 -4.71
C GLY A 342 28.76 19.72 -4.00
N THR A 343 28.36 20.00 -2.76
CA THR A 343 29.00 21.03 -1.93
C THR A 343 30.45 20.64 -1.59
N LEU A 344 30.66 19.38 -1.17
CA LEU A 344 32.02 18.88 -0.91
C LEU A 344 32.90 18.94 -2.17
N GLY A 345 32.34 18.55 -3.33
CA GLY A 345 33.04 18.63 -4.61
C GLY A 345 33.44 20.08 -4.99
N ALA A 346 32.51 21.02 -4.76
CA ALA A 346 32.80 22.44 -4.99
C ALA A 346 33.92 22.96 -4.07
N PHE A 347 33.93 22.58 -2.80
CA PHE A 347 35.01 22.91 -1.87
C PHE A 347 36.35 22.29 -2.30
N SER A 348 36.34 21.05 -2.71
CA SER A 348 37.52 20.36 -3.21
C SER A 348 38.08 21.04 -4.48
N THR A 349 37.20 21.39 -5.42
CA THR A 349 37.57 22.12 -6.63
C THR A 349 38.18 23.52 -6.32
N ALA A 350 37.60 24.23 -5.33
CA ALA A 350 38.14 25.51 -4.89
C ALA A 350 39.52 25.37 -4.23
N LEU A 351 39.75 24.26 -3.53
CA LEU A 351 41.06 23.95 -2.95
C LEU A 351 42.09 23.57 -4.03
N ASP A 352 41.67 22.73 -4.98
CA ASP A 352 42.45 22.36 -6.14
C ASP A 352 42.88 23.62 -6.94
N ALA A 353 42.03 24.66 -7.02
CA ALA A 353 42.38 25.93 -7.67
C ALA A 353 43.45 26.76 -6.91
N LYS A 354 43.55 26.57 -5.57
CA LYS A 354 44.60 27.18 -4.75
C LYS A 354 45.96 26.50 -4.98
N ASP A 355 45.97 25.21 -5.18
CA ASP A 355 47.11 24.40 -5.59
C ASP A 355 47.08 24.32 -7.13
N SER A 356 47.77 25.21 -7.81
CA SER A 356 47.74 25.44 -9.27
C SER A 356 47.97 24.19 -10.14
N TYR A 357 48.08 22.99 -9.55
CA TYR A 357 48.44 21.72 -10.16
C TYR A 357 47.35 20.67 -10.11
N THR A 358 46.27 20.89 -9.34
CA THR A 358 45.39 19.79 -8.90
C THR A 358 43.95 19.87 -9.43
N GLN A 359 43.70 20.68 -10.48
CA GLN A 359 42.32 20.80 -11.00
C GLN A 359 41.73 19.42 -11.37
N GLY A 360 40.65 19.05 -10.67
CA GLY A 360 39.97 17.77 -10.80
C GLY A 360 40.73 16.57 -10.20
N HIS A 361 41.85 16.78 -9.52
CA HIS A 361 42.60 15.74 -8.83
C HIS A 361 41.75 15.01 -7.79
N SER A 362 41.18 15.76 -6.86
CA SER A 362 40.41 15.19 -5.76
C SER A 362 39.23 14.38 -6.26
N GLU A 363 38.56 14.80 -7.35
CA GLU A 363 37.46 14.05 -7.96
C GLU A 363 37.95 12.76 -8.62
N ARG A 364 39.07 12.79 -9.34
CA ARG A 364 39.69 11.61 -9.96
C ARG A 364 40.16 10.60 -8.90
N VAL A 365 40.80 11.08 -7.81
CA VAL A 365 41.24 10.27 -6.68
C VAL A 365 40.03 9.60 -6.00
N ALA A 366 38.96 10.35 -5.74
CA ALA A 366 37.74 9.83 -5.13
C ALA A 366 37.11 8.73 -5.99
N GLU A 367 36.98 8.97 -7.30
CA GLU A 367 36.40 8.00 -8.22
C GLU A 367 37.29 6.75 -8.37
N LEU A 368 38.60 6.91 -8.42
CA LEU A 368 39.55 5.80 -8.48
C LEU A 368 39.49 4.96 -7.17
N ALA A 369 39.50 5.62 -6.03
CA ALA A 369 39.36 4.97 -4.72
C ALA A 369 38.03 4.20 -4.62
N ARG A 370 36.93 4.76 -5.12
CA ARG A 370 35.63 4.10 -5.23
C ARG A 370 35.70 2.82 -6.10
N LYS A 371 36.36 2.89 -7.25
CA LYS A 371 36.53 1.74 -8.15
C LYS A 371 37.39 0.64 -7.53
N ILE A 372 38.45 0.99 -6.83
CA ILE A 372 39.26 0.01 -6.07
C ILE A 372 38.41 -0.66 -5.00
N ALA A 373 37.64 0.13 -4.23
CA ALA A 373 36.77 -0.40 -3.18
C ALA A 373 35.69 -1.35 -3.74
N GLN A 374 35.09 -1.01 -4.90
CA GLN A 374 34.13 -1.88 -5.60
C GLN A 374 34.76 -3.18 -6.08
N ALA A 375 35.95 -3.11 -6.69
CA ALA A 375 36.68 -4.30 -7.17
C ALA A 375 37.18 -5.18 -6.01
N ALA A 376 37.44 -4.58 -4.85
CA ALA A 376 37.72 -5.32 -3.60
C ALA A 376 36.46 -5.89 -2.94
N HIS A 377 35.28 -5.80 -3.57
CA HIS A 377 33.98 -6.30 -3.09
C HIS A 377 33.58 -5.78 -1.70
N LEU A 378 33.92 -4.52 -1.38
CA LEU A 378 33.49 -3.89 -0.15
C LEU A 378 31.99 -3.57 -0.22
N ASP A 379 31.35 -3.49 0.94
CA ASP A 379 29.92 -3.17 1.02
C ASP A 379 29.62 -1.74 0.50
N PRO A 380 28.41 -1.46 0.04
CA PRO A 380 28.08 -0.19 -0.59
C PRO A 380 28.28 1.04 0.31
N ARG A 381 28.12 0.90 1.63
CA ARG A 381 28.35 1.99 2.60
C ARG A 381 29.85 2.32 2.68
N THR A 382 30.69 1.29 2.82
CA THR A 382 32.16 1.44 2.83
C THR A 382 32.66 2.04 1.52
N VAL A 383 32.16 1.57 0.35
CA VAL A 383 32.49 2.14 -0.96
C VAL A 383 32.17 3.65 -1.02
N GLN A 384 31.04 4.06 -0.48
CA GLN A 384 30.65 5.46 -0.44
C GLN A 384 31.54 6.27 0.51
N THR A 385 31.89 5.73 1.67
CA THR A 385 32.79 6.39 2.65
C THR A 385 34.17 6.59 2.05
N VAL A 386 34.71 5.59 1.34
CA VAL A 386 35.98 5.70 0.60
C VAL A 386 35.94 6.82 -0.45
N TYR A 387 34.85 6.90 -1.22
CA TYR A 387 34.64 7.99 -2.20
C TYR A 387 34.70 9.36 -1.53
N VAL A 388 33.93 9.56 -0.45
CA VAL A 388 33.89 10.82 0.30
C VAL A 388 35.25 11.16 0.87
N ALA A 389 35.93 10.19 1.50
CA ALA A 389 37.27 10.40 2.06
C ALA A 389 38.27 10.79 0.98
N GLY A 390 38.23 10.15 -0.20
CA GLY A 390 39.07 10.53 -1.35
C GLY A 390 38.77 11.92 -1.87
N LEU A 391 37.49 12.35 -1.86
CA LEU A 391 37.10 13.71 -2.31
C LEU A 391 37.65 14.80 -1.42
N VAL A 392 37.79 14.56 -0.11
CA VAL A 392 38.19 15.57 0.88
C VAL A 392 39.54 15.28 1.53
N HIS A 393 40.32 14.28 1.04
CA HIS A 393 41.57 13.86 1.68
C HIS A 393 42.56 15.00 1.87
N ASP A 394 42.62 15.92 0.92
CA ASP A 394 43.52 17.02 0.84
C ASP A 394 42.97 18.36 1.41
N VAL A 395 41.78 18.37 2.02
CA VAL A 395 41.15 19.62 2.51
C VAL A 395 42.04 20.41 3.47
N GLY A 396 42.93 19.76 4.18
CA GLY A 396 43.86 20.38 5.11
C GLY A 396 44.95 21.23 4.46
N LYS A 397 45.15 21.13 3.14
CA LYS A 397 46.04 22.04 2.38
C LYS A 397 45.62 23.52 2.47
N ILE A 398 44.36 23.79 2.87
CA ILE A 398 43.90 25.15 3.18
C ILE A 398 44.75 25.82 4.26
N GLY A 399 45.30 25.07 5.19
CA GLY A 399 46.17 25.53 6.27
C GLY A 399 47.66 25.62 5.91
N VAL A 400 48.02 25.18 4.71
CA VAL A 400 49.41 25.27 4.22
C VAL A 400 49.61 26.56 3.47
N PRO A 401 50.74 27.31 3.70
CA PRO A 401 51.06 28.51 2.95
C PRO A 401 51.11 28.25 1.44
N GLU A 402 50.43 29.08 0.66
CA GLU A 402 50.31 28.94 -0.80
C GLU A 402 51.64 28.91 -1.53
N ALA A 403 52.63 29.67 -1.04
CA ALA A 403 54.00 29.70 -1.59
C ALA A 403 54.68 28.31 -1.57
N LEU A 404 54.30 27.42 -0.63
CA LEU A 404 54.82 26.06 -0.54
C LEU A 404 54.10 25.09 -1.48
N LEU A 405 52.87 25.39 -1.82
CA LEU A 405 52.05 24.55 -2.71
C LEU A 405 52.32 24.85 -4.19
N ARG A 406 52.68 26.11 -4.56
CA ARG A 406 52.82 26.52 -5.97
C ARG A 406 54.06 25.96 -6.68
N GLY A 407 55.00 25.34 -5.97
CA GLY A 407 56.21 24.78 -6.56
C GLY A 407 57.17 25.84 -7.12
N GLY A 408 58.32 25.44 -7.60
CA GLY A 408 59.29 26.31 -8.27
C GLY A 408 60.55 26.60 -7.45
N THR A 409 60.55 26.37 -6.15
CA THR A 409 61.73 26.42 -5.29
C THR A 409 61.96 25.04 -4.65
N LYS A 410 63.23 24.69 -4.42
CA LYS A 410 63.56 23.47 -3.68
C LYS A 410 63.05 23.61 -2.25
N LEU A 411 62.09 22.80 -1.84
CA LEU A 411 61.53 22.77 -0.48
C LEU A 411 62.65 22.46 0.52
N SER A 412 62.74 23.21 1.60
CA SER A 412 63.55 22.84 2.75
C SER A 412 62.88 21.73 3.56
N ASP A 413 63.65 21.05 4.42
CA ASP A 413 63.10 20.05 5.35
C ASP A 413 61.98 20.66 6.24
N ALA A 414 62.14 21.93 6.64
CA ALA A 414 61.16 22.66 7.43
C ALA A 414 59.85 22.92 6.64
N ASP A 415 59.97 23.24 5.33
CA ASP A 415 58.80 23.42 4.46
C ASP A 415 58.05 22.11 4.25
N PHE A 416 58.78 21.01 4.09
CA PHE A 416 58.19 19.68 3.94
C PHE A 416 57.42 19.26 5.22
N GLU A 417 57.97 19.54 6.41
CA GLU A 417 57.29 19.29 7.69
C GLU A 417 55.99 20.12 7.85
N LEU A 418 55.90 21.31 7.24
CA LEU A 418 54.67 22.09 7.21
C LEU A 418 53.62 21.45 6.29
N ILE A 419 54.02 20.93 5.13
CA ILE A 419 53.13 20.26 4.19
C ILE A 419 52.60 18.96 4.84
N LYS A 420 53.43 18.18 5.54
CA LYS A 420 53.04 16.95 6.22
C LYS A 420 51.93 17.14 7.27
N LYS A 421 51.64 18.37 7.69
CA LYS A 421 50.56 18.64 8.66
C LYS A 421 49.18 18.69 8.04
N HIS A 422 49.04 18.68 6.70
CA HIS A 422 47.72 18.81 6.09
C HIS A 422 46.75 17.66 6.46
N PRO A 423 47.14 16.37 6.66
CA PRO A 423 46.19 15.36 7.07
C PRO A 423 45.61 15.65 8.46
N GLU A 424 46.42 16.09 9.42
CA GLU A 424 45.96 16.48 10.76
C GLU A 424 45.08 17.74 10.73
N ILE A 425 45.41 18.72 9.90
CA ILE A 425 44.62 19.93 9.72
C ILE A 425 43.28 19.56 9.09
N GLY A 426 43.28 18.71 8.06
CA GLY A 426 42.08 18.21 7.38
C GLY A 426 41.15 17.45 8.35
N ASN A 427 41.70 16.53 9.12
CA ASN A 427 40.96 15.81 10.15
C ASN A 427 40.29 16.77 11.12
N ARG A 428 41.01 17.82 11.63
CA ARG A 428 40.47 18.80 12.57
C ARG A 428 39.36 19.70 11.96
N ILE A 429 39.43 19.97 10.66
CA ILE A 429 38.40 20.71 9.94
C ILE A 429 37.12 19.87 9.84
N LEU A 430 37.27 18.60 9.44
CA LEU A 430 36.16 17.71 9.10
C LEU A 430 35.50 17.05 10.32
N GLU A 431 36.21 16.89 11.47
CA GLU A 431 35.65 16.32 12.71
C GLU A 431 34.41 17.08 13.23
N ARG A 432 34.20 18.34 12.76
CA ARG A 432 33.02 19.13 13.10
C ARG A 432 31.79 18.81 12.27
N VAL A 433 31.92 17.94 11.28
CA VAL A 433 30.84 17.53 10.38
C VAL A 433 30.47 16.07 10.67
N PRO A 434 29.41 15.80 11.43
CA PRO A 434 29.07 14.44 11.86
C PRO A 434 28.95 13.43 10.71
N LEU A 435 28.46 13.87 9.55
CA LEU A 435 28.32 13.04 8.35
C LEU A 435 29.66 12.56 7.76
N LEU A 436 30.78 13.13 8.18
CA LEU A 436 32.12 12.79 7.69
C LEU A 436 32.94 11.98 8.70
N GLU A 437 32.39 11.64 9.87
CA GLU A 437 33.09 10.89 10.93
C GLU A 437 33.71 9.59 10.41
N ASP A 438 32.96 8.80 9.65
CA ASP A 438 33.40 7.56 9.04
C ASP A 438 34.55 7.76 8.00
N ALA A 439 34.69 8.95 7.42
CA ALA A 439 35.71 9.28 6.42
C ALA A 439 37.02 9.79 7.04
N LEU A 440 37.01 10.27 8.28
CA LEU A 440 38.18 10.86 8.96
C LEU A 440 39.44 9.98 8.99
N PRO A 441 39.32 8.65 9.23
CA PRO A 441 40.52 7.80 9.21
C PRO A 441 41.20 7.76 7.84
N GLY A 442 40.43 7.86 6.75
CA GLY A 442 40.99 7.98 5.40
C GLY A 442 41.74 9.27 5.19
N VAL A 443 41.18 10.39 5.64
CA VAL A 443 41.78 11.73 5.53
C VAL A 443 43.06 11.86 6.37
N LEU A 444 43.04 11.34 7.59
CA LEU A 444 44.18 11.45 8.51
C LEU A 444 45.37 10.59 8.08
N HIS A 445 45.11 9.39 7.51
CA HIS A 445 46.15 8.38 7.32
C HIS A 445 46.49 8.09 5.84
N HIS A 446 45.99 8.85 4.86
CA HIS A 446 46.25 8.58 3.44
C HIS A 446 47.72 8.67 3.00
N HIS A 447 48.59 9.25 3.80
CA HIS A 447 50.04 9.29 3.60
C HIS A 447 50.81 8.28 4.48
N GLU A 448 50.11 7.39 5.18
CA GLU A 448 50.79 6.27 5.80
C GLU A 448 51.27 5.28 4.73
N ARG A 449 52.34 4.59 5.04
CA ARG A 449 52.99 3.63 4.14
C ARG A 449 52.89 2.23 4.75
N TRP A 450 52.74 1.24 3.91
CA TRP A 450 52.68 -0.15 4.36
C TRP A 450 53.88 -0.55 5.19
N ASP A 451 55.09 -0.04 4.88
CA ASP A 451 56.32 -0.28 5.58
C ASP A 451 56.52 0.51 6.90
N GLY A 452 55.55 1.36 7.27
CA GLY A 452 55.60 2.19 8.48
C GLY A 452 56.43 3.46 8.37
N ALA A 453 56.99 3.77 7.18
CA ALA A 453 57.75 4.98 6.94
C ALA A 453 56.91 6.20 6.56
N GLY A 454 55.56 6.10 6.75
CA GLY A 454 54.60 7.14 6.44
C GLY A 454 54.41 8.16 7.56
N TYR A 455 53.39 9.03 7.41
CA TYR A 455 52.98 10.02 8.40
C TYR A 455 51.47 10.19 8.39
N PRO A 456 50.84 10.74 9.46
CA PRO A 456 51.43 11.39 10.64
C PRO A 456 51.77 10.42 11.79
N SER A 457 51.20 9.21 11.82
CA SER A 457 51.25 8.32 12.97
C SER A 457 52.30 7.20 12.85
N GLY A 458 52.84 6.96 11.65
CA GLY A 458 53.82 5.89 11.37
C GLY A 458 53.19 4.47 11.49
N LEU A 459 51.91 4.33 11.15
CA LEU A 459 51.20 3.04 11.13
C LEU A 459 51.78 2.15 10.04
N SER A 460 51.75 0.82 10.27
CA SER A 460 52.27 -0.15 9.32
C SER A 460 51.23 -1.27 9.01
N GLY A 461 51.32 -1.81 7.82
CA GLY A 461 50.51 -2.92 7.40
C GLY A 461 49.00 -2.70 7.61
N SER A 462 48.34 -3.66 8.25
CA SER A 462 46.91 -3.63 8.52
C SER A 462 46.48 -2.66 9.63
N GLU A 463 47.39 -2.04 10.36
CA GLU A 463 47.09 -0.98 11.34
C GLU A 463 46.61 0.29 10.59
N ILE A 464 47.02 0.47 9.34
CA ILE A 464 46.55 1.58 8.48
C ILE A 464 45.08 1.30 8.13
N PRO A 465 44.17 2.26 8.37
CA PRO A 465 42.78 2.13 7.98
C PRO A 465 42.61 1.76 6.50
N LEU A 466 41.71 0.79 6.19
CA LEU A 466 41.54 0.28 4.83
C LEU A 466 41.31 1.40 3.79
N MET A 467 40.47 2.38 4.12
CA MET A 467 40.20 3.51 3.23
C MET A 467 41.45 4.35 2.96
N ALA A 468 42.32 4.52 3.94
CA ALA A 468 43.58 5.23 3.77
C ALA A 468 44.52 4.50 2.82
N ARG A 469 44.64 3.17 2.94
CA ARG A 469 45.40 2.31 2.03
C ARG A 469 44.90 2.40 0.58
N ILE A 470 43.57 2.44 0.39
CA ILE A 470 42.94 2.62 -0.92
C ILE A 470 43.24 3.98 -1.50
N ILE A 471 43.09 5.07 -0.70
CA ILE A 471 43.33 6.45 -1.13
C ILE A 471 44.81 6.65 -1.49
N ALA A 472 45.73 6.06 -0.73
CA ALA A 472 47.17 6.15 -1.00
C ALA A 472 47.55 5.63 -2.41
N ILE A 473 46.95 4.57 -2.88
CA ILE A 473 47.11 4.03 -4.23
C ILE A 473 46.51 5.01 -5.25
N ALA A 474 45.27 5.45 -5.01
CA ALA A 474 44.53 6.33 -5.92
C ALA A 474 45.23 7.69 -6.10
N ASP A 475 45.66 8.31 -5.00
CA ASP A 475 46.38 9.58 -5.00
C ASP A 475 47.73 9.46 -5.72
N SER A 476 48.54 8.46 -5.39
CA SER A 476 49.82 8.23 -6.04
C SER A 476 49.69 7.98 -7.54
N PHE A 477 48.67 7.22 -7.95
CA PHE A 477 48.39 6.96 -9.35
C PHE A 477 48.00 8.24 -10.10
N ASP A 478 47.07 9.05 -9.55
CA ASP A 478 46.68 10.32 -10.18
C ASP A 478 47.87 11.31 -10.23
N ALA A 479 48.64 11.40 -9.16
CA ALA A 479 49.82 12.24 -9.08
C ALA A 479 50.90 11.90 -10.11
N MET A 480 51.04 10.65 -10.50
CA MET A 480 51.99 10.21 -11.54
C MET A 480 51.41 10.30 -12.95
N SER A 481 50.13 10.06 -13.13
CA SER A 481 49.44 10.02 -14.43
C SER A 481 49.09 11.41 -14.96
N SER A 482 48.84 12.39 -14.08
CA SER A 482 48.46 13.77 -14.46
C SER A 482 49.68 14.64 -14.82
N THR A 483 49.50 15.54 -15.82
CA THR A 483 50.52 16.52 -16.20
C THR A 483 50.54 17.63 -15.15
N ARG A 484 51.76 17.89 -14.59
CA ARG A 484 52.01 18.95 -13.63
C ARG A 484 52.86 20.06 -14.30
N THR A 485 52.81 21.29 -13.82
CA THR A 485 53.47 22.44 -14.45
C THR A 485 54.97 22.25 -14.73
N TYR A 486 55.63 21.41 -13.95
CA TYR A 486 57.07 21.13 -14.06
C TYR A 486 57.39 19.72 -14.53
N ARG A 487 56.37 18.88 -14.79
CA ARG A 487 56.54 17.49 -15.21
C ARG A 487 55.35 17.02 -16.04
N ALA A 488 55.58 16.50 -17.22
CA ALA A 488 54.58 15.74 -17.99
C ALA A 488 54.18 14.51 -17.22
N GLY A 489 52.90 14.09 -17.35
CA GLY A 489 52.42 12.82 -16.84
C GLY A 489 53.29 11.66 -17.35
N MET A 490 53.52 10.67 -16.52
CA MET A 490 54.23 9.44 -16.91
C MET A 490 53.36 8.61 -17.83
N ASP A 491 54.00 7.80 -18.68
CA ASP A 491 53.23 6.84 -19.47
C ASP A 491 52.59 5.75 -18.57
N ARG A 492 51.45 5.24 -18.99
CA ARG A 492 50.62 4.33 -18.22
C ARG A 492 51.38 3.09 -17.75
N ALA A 493 52.19 2.48 -18.60
CA ALA A 493 52.93 1.27 -18.29
C ALA A 493 53.94 1.54 -17.15
N THR A 494 54.62 2.66 -17.21
CA THR A 494 55.58 3.10 -16.16
C THR A 494 54.85 3.35 -14.84
N VAL A 495 53.68 4.00 -14.84
CA VAL A 495 52.92 4.26 -13.61
C VAL A 495 52.45 2.95 -12.98
N LEU A 496 51.92 2.02 -13.77
CA LEU A 496 51.46 0.70 -13.26
C LEU A 496 52.63 -0.12 -12.69
N GLU A 497 53.84 -0.05 -13.31
CA GLU A 497 55.02 -0.72 -12.81
C GLU A 497 55.55 -0.12 -11.51
N GLU A 498 55.47 1.23 -11.40
CA GLU A 498 55.84 1.91 -10.16
C GLU A 498 54.93 1.53 -8.99
N ILE A 499 53.60 1.48 -9.22
CA ILE A 499 52.64 1.01 -8.19
C ILE A 499 52.97 -0.45 -7.82
N ARG A 500 53.20 -1.35 -8.80
CA ARG A 500 53.53 -2.75 -8.57
C ARG A 500 54.82 -2.93 -7.77
N SER A 501 55.89 -2.22 -8.12
CA SER A 501 57.21 -2.34 -7.49
C SER A 501 57.26 -1.82 -6.04
N ASN A 502 56.27 -0.99 -5.67
CA ASN A 502 56.06 -0.45 -4.33
C ASN A 502 55.03 -1.24 -3.50
N ALA A 503 54.46 -2.34 -4.01
CA ALA A 503 53.64 -3.26 -3.23
C ALA A 503 54.45 -3.85 -2.05
N GLY A 504 53.87 -3.85 -0.85
CA GLY A 504 54.53 -4.26 0.37
C GLY A 504 55.52 -3.26 0.97
N LYS A 505 55.71 -2.13 0.31
CA LYS A 505 56.50 -0.98 0.81
C LYS A 505 55.64 0.25 1.06
N GLN A 506 55.26 0.95 0.00
CA GLN A 506 54.35 2.08 0.10
C GLN A 506 52.90 1.64 0.15
N PHE A 507 52.54 0.65 -0.63
CA PHE A 507 51.15 0.23 -0.84
C PHE A 507 50.89 -1.17 -0.26
N ASP A 508 49.61 -1.37 0.12
CA ASP A 508 49.08 -2.68 0.48
C ASP A 508 49.13 -3.61 -0.74
N PRO A 509 49.87 -4.75 -0.66
CA PRO A 509 50.03 -5.65 -1.79
C PRO A 509 48.71 -6.25 -2.31
N ASP A 510 47.75 -6.56 -1.43
CA ASP A 510 46.48 -7.14 -1.81
C ASP A 510 45.62 -6.08 -2.59
N LEU A 511 45.67 -4.85 -2.17
CA LEU A 511 44.96 -3.74 -2.88
C LEU A 511 45.65 -3.36 -4.19
N VAL A 512 46.97 -3.49 -4.31
CA VAL A 512 47.69 -3.33 -5.56
C VAL A 512 47.24 -4.38 -6.58
N ASP A 513 47.14 -5.65 -6.18
CA ASP A 513 46.62 -6.70 -7.08
C ASP A 513 45.21 -6.40 -7.57
N VAL A 514 44.31 -5.94 -6.70
CA VAL A 514 42.96 -5.51 -7.07
C VAL A 514 43.01 -4.32 -8.04
N PHE A 515 43.80 -3.29 -7.73
CA PHE A 515 43.93 -2.09 -8.57
C PHE A 515 44.39 -2.44 -9.99
N LEU A 516 45.36 -3.34 -10.15
CA LEU A 516 45.90 -3.74 -11.45
C LEU A 516 44.89 -4.50 -12.32
N THR A 517 43.77 -4.93 -11.80
CA THR A 517 42.66 -5.55 -12.58
C THR A 517 41.69 -4.54 -13.19
N LEU A 518 41.77 -3.26 -12.80
CA LEU A 518 40.80 -2.27 -13.21
C LEU A 518 40.97 -1.87 -14.69
N ASP A 519 39.84 -1.75 -15.41
CA ASP A 519 39.80 -1.02 -16.67
C ASP A 519 39.84 0.48 -16.38
N LEU A 520 40.89 1.15 -16.83
CA LEU A 520 41.13 2.56 -16.57
C LEU A 520 40.66 3.50 -17.70
N ALA A 521 39.97 3.02 -18.72
CA ALA A 521 39.47 3.84 -19.84
C ALA A 521 38.57 5.01 -19.39
N TRP A 522 37.78 4.84 -18.31
CA TRP A 522 36.97 5.90 -17.72
C TRP A 522 37.84 7.00 -17.09
N TYR A 523 38.99 6.64 -16.47
CA TYR A 523 39.91 7.57 -15.88
C TYR A 523 40.57 8.46 -16.97
N ASP A 524 40.96 7.87 -18.11
CA ASP A 524 41.52 8.60 -19.23
C ASP A 524 40.54 9.65 -19.76
N ARG A 525 39.25 9.31 -19.86
CA ARG A 525 38.20 10.29 -20.23
C ARG A 525 38.06 11.43 -19.22
N MET A 526 38.16 11.13 -17.91
CA MET A 526 38.14 12.19 -16.88
C MET A 526 39.36 13.12 -16.99
N LEU A 527 40.53 12.56 -17.23
CA LEU A 527 41.76 13.33 -17.41
C LEU A 527 41.66 14.26 -18.62
N GLU A 528 41.25 13.75 -19.79
CA GLU A 528 41.07 14.53 -21.03
C GLU A 528 40.05 15.67 -20.85
N SER A 529 38.95 15.42 -20.12
CA SER A 529 37.93 16.44 -19.84
C SER A 529 38.46 17.56 -18.94
N SER A 530 39.23 17.20 -17.91
CA SER A 530 39.88 18.19 -17.02
C SER A 530 40.91 19.04 -17.74
N GLU A 531 41.74 18.45 -18.60
CA GLU A 531 42.73 19.18 -19.41
C GLU A 531 42.07 20.12 -20.44
N SER A 532 40.97 19.72 -21.04
CA SER A 532 40.19 20.54 -21.97
C SER A 532 39.62 21.78 -21.30
N GLN A 533 39.05 21.64 -20.08
CA GLN A 533 38.53 22.76 -19.28
C GLN A 533 39.65 23.72 -18.85
N GLN A 534 40.81 23.19 -18.46
CA GLN A 534 41.97 24.00 -18.07
C GLN A 534 42.51 24.84 -19.25
N ASN A 535 42.56 24.28 -20.45
CA ASN A 535 42.97 24.98 -21.65
C ASN A 535 41.98 26.09 -22.04
N GLN A 536 40.67 25.87 -21.88
CA GLN A 536 39.65 26.90 -22.12
C GLN A 536 39.75 28.06 -21.11
N SER A 537 39.97 27.75 -19.82
CA SER A 537 40.12 28.77 -18.77
C SER A 537 41.41 29.62 -18.93
N ARG A 538 42.45 29.06 -19.55
CA ARG A 538 43.71 29.81 -19.85
C ARG A 538 43.59 30.67 -21.11
N ALA A 539 42.63 30.36 -21.99
CA ALA A 539 42.40 31.09 -23.23
C ALA A 539 41.37 32.23 -23.10
N ALA A 540 40.60 32.28 -22.02
CA ALA A 540 39.63 33.31 -21.65
C ALA A 540 40.25 34.34 -20.70
#